data_0758495097199539614eb20adc82f30e
#
_entry.id   0758495097199539614eb20adc82f30e
#
_cell.length_a   1.000
_cell.length_b   1.000
_cell.length_c   1.000
_cell.angle_alpha   90.00
_cell.angle_beta   90.00
_cell.angle_gamma   90.00
#
_symmetry.space_group_name_H-M   'P 1'
#
loop_
_entity.id
_entity.type
_entity.pdbx_description
1 polymer ?
#
loop_
_entity_poly.entity_id
_entity_poly.type
_entity_poly.pdbx_seq_one_letter_code
_entity_poly.pdbx_strand_id
1 'polypeptide(L)'
;MTAPRPIILGMTGASGADYGLRLLHCLLEAGWPVQLLLSKAAQIVIHMETDLRLPGRPRDIQHVLTEHYRCDPGQLRVYGQDEWTAPPASGSALAHAMVVCPCTTGALAAIANGNSDNLLERAADVTLKERRHLILVVRE
;
A
#
# COMPACT_ATOMS: atom_id res chain seq x y z
N MET A 1 -22.39 -6.76 13.00
CA MET A 1 -21.75 -5.78 12.11
C MET A 1 -20.50 -6.38 11.49
N THR A 2 -20.38 -6.31 10.20
CA THR A 2 -19.16 -6.70 9.52
C THR A 2 -18.14 -5.56 9.62
N ALA A 3 -16.86 -5.91 9.79
CA ALA A 3 -15.78 -4.94 9.72
C ALA A 3 -15.77 -4.26 8.33
N PRO A 4 -15.38 -3.00 8.21
CA PRO A 4 -15.25 -2.37 6.90
C PRO A 4 -14.20 -3.09 6.07
N ARG A 5 -14.39 -3.09 4.76
CA ARG A 5 -13.39 -3.63 3.84
C ARG A 5 -12.14 -2.76 3.90
N PRO A 6 -10.96 -3.36 3.74
CA PRO A 6 -9.72 -2.61 3.86
C PRO A 6 -9.51 -1.63 2.71
N ILE A 7 -8.69 -0.63 2.96
CA ILE A 7 -8.08 0.19 1.92
C ILE A 7 -6.70 -0.42 1.61
N ILE A 8 -6.44 -0.66 0.34
CA ILE A 8 -5.09 -1.02 -0.10
C ILE A 8 -4.33 0.27 -0.36
N LEU A 9 -3.21 0.45 0.32
CA LEU A 9 -2.32 1.59 0.09
C LEU A 9 -1.00 1.07 -0.46
N GLY A 10 -0.68 1.46 -1.68
CA GLY A 10 0.61 1.18 -2.30
C GLY A 10 1.50 2.41 -2.24
N MET A 11 2.77 2.23 -1.93
CA MET A 11 3.77 3.29 -1.99
C MET A 11 4.89 2.87 -2.90
N THR A 12 5.21 3.73 -3.85
CA THR A 12 6.30 3.49 -4.79
C THR A 12 7.47 4.46 -4.54
N GLY A 13 8.50 4.39 -5.36
CA GLY A 13 9.74 5.14 -5.16
C GLY A 13 9.74 6.57 -5.68
N ALA A 14 8.59 7.18 -5.89
CA ALA A 14 8.53 8.60 -6.22
C ALA A 14 8.88 9.45 -4.99
N SER A 15 9.41 10.64 -5.22
CA SER A 15 9.56 11.63 -4.16
C SER A 15 8.18 11.95 -3.57
N GLY A 16 8.11 12.19 -2.27
CA GLY A 16 6.86 12.47 -1.59
C GLY A 16 6.40 11.36 -0.66
N ALA A 17 7.36 10.64 -0.04
CA ALA A 17 7.05 9.60 0.94
C ALA A 17 6.15 10.14 2.06
N ASP A 18 6.29 11.40 2.44
CA ASP A 18 5.46 12.03 3.46
C ASP A 18 3.98 12.02 3.11
N TYR A 19 3.64 12.15 1.84
CA TYR A 19 2.22 12.09 1.42
C TYR A 19 1.63 10.71 1.68
N GLY A 20 2.35 9.66 1.33
CA GLY A 20 1.90 8.29 1.57
C GLY A 20 1.80 7.97 3.06
N LEU A 21 2.80 8.35 3.83
CA LEU A 21 2.80 8.13 5.28
C LEU A 21 1.71 8.94 5.98
N ARG A 22 1.46 10.18 5.54
CA ARG A 22 0.38 10.98 6.08
C ARG A 22 -0.99 10.37 5.77
N LEU A 23 -1.17 9.88 4.55
CA LEU A 23 -2.41 9.19 4.18
C LEU A 23 -2.61 7.94 5.04
N LEU A 24 -1.55 7.15 5.23
CA LEU A 24 -1.61 5.97 6.10
C LEU A 24 -2.07 6.35 7.51
N HIS A 25 -1.47 7.39 8.07
CA HIS A 25 -1.83 7.86 9.41
C HIS A 25 -3.30 8.28 9.48
N CYS A 26 -3.77 9.05 8.51
CA CYS A 26 -5.16 9.49 8.46
C CYS A 26 -6.14 8.32 8.35
N LEU A 27 -5.81 7.33 7.53
CA LEU A 27 -6.66 6.14 7.37
C LEU A 27 -6.75 5.35 8.67
N LEU A 28 -5.62 5.15 9.34
CA LEU A 28 -5.59 4.41 10.61
C LEU A 28 -6.35 5.15 11.70
N GLU A 29 -6.19 6.47 11.82
CA GLU A 29 -6.95 7.28 12.78
C GLU A 29 -8.45 7.25 12.51
N ALA A 30 -8.83 7.18 11.24
CA ALA A 30 -10.24 7.09 10.86
C ALA A 30 -10.84 5.69 11.07
N GLY A 31 -10.03 4.73 11.53
CA GLY A 31 -10.50 3.38 11.83
C GLY A 31 -10.52 2.42 10.66
N TRP A 32 -9.94 2.79 9.51
CA TRP A 32 -9.89 1.89 8.36
C TRP A 32 -8.86 0.78 8.57
N PRO A 33 -9.22 -0.48 8.24
CA PRO A 33 -8.19 -1.50 8.06
C PRO A 33 -7.39 -1.15 6.80
N VAL A 34 -6.07 -1.27 6.88
CA VAL A 34 -5.17 -0.92 5.77
C VAL A 34 -4.28 -2.10 5.42
N GLN A 35 -4.20 -2.39 4.12
CA GLN A 35 -3.23 -3.33 3.57
C GLN A 35 -2.18 -2.50 2.84
N LEU A 36 -0.97 -2.45 3.40
CA LEU A 36 0.12 -1.62 2.89
C LEU A 36 1.06 -2.45 2.02
N LEU A 37 1.32 -1.94 0.82
CA LEU A 37 2.24 -2.55 -0.14
C LEU A 37 3.36 -1.55 -0.41
N LEU A 38 4.58 -1.90 -0.02
CA LEU A 38 5.76 -1.05 -0.23
C LEU A 38 6.68 -1.66 -1.27
N SER A 39 7.03 -0.89 -2.30
CA SER A 39 8.11 -1.31 -3.19
C SER A 39 9.45 -1.16 -2.48
N LYS A 40 10.50 -1.83 -2.98
CA LYS A 40 11.85 -1.63 -2.44
C LYS A 40 12.29 -0.18 -2.57
N ALA A 41 11.98 0.44 -3.71
CA ALA A 41 12.29 1.84 -3.94
C ALA A 41 11.56 2.73 -2.94
N ALA A 42 10.32 2.42 -2.59
CA ALA A 42 9.58 3.17 -1.57
C ALA A 42 10.29 3.14 -0.22
N GLN A 43 10.79 1.97 0.17
CA GLN A 43 11.54 1.84 1.43
C GLN A 43 12.78 2.73 1.43
N ILE A 44 13.50 2.78 0.31
CA ILE A 44 14.68 3.63 0.16
C ILE A 44 14.30 5.10 0.30
N VAL A 45 13.25 5.52 -0.40
CA VAL A 45 12.80 6.93 -0.38
C VAL A 45 12.33 7.34 1.01
N ILE A 46 11.63 6.47 1.73
CA ILE A 46 11.21 6.73 3.11
C ILE A 46 12.45 7.00 3.98
N HIS A 47 13.50 6.20 3.85
CA HIS A 47 14.73 6.40 4.59
C HIS A 47 15.43 7.70 4.22
N MET A 48 15.38 8.09 2.95
CA MET A 48 16.03 9.30 2.46
C MET A 48 15.29 10.58 2.83
N GLU A 49 13.95 10.55 2.82
CA GLU A 49 13.12 11.74 2.95
C GLU A 49 12.54 11.93 4.35
N THR A 50 12.59 10.91 5.21
CA THR A 50 11.98 10.97 6.55
C THR A 50 12.93 10.40 7.60
N ASP A 51 12.60 10.64 8.86
CA ASP A 51 13.33 10.07 10.00
C ASP A 51 12.89 8.64 10.34
N LEU A 52 11.87 8.14 9.68
CA LEU A 52 11.35 6.80 9.92
C LEU A 52 12.35 5.76 9.42
N ARG A 53 12.66 4.79 10.27
CA ARG A 53 13.57 3.70 9.94
C ARG A 53 12.81 2.39 9.95
N LEU A 54 12.65 1.79 8.77
CA LEU A 54 11.90 0.55 8.60
C LEU A 54 12.85 -0.63 8.44
N PRO A 55 12.55 -1.78 9.08
CA PRO A 55 13.26 -3.01 8.83
C PRO A 55 12.94 -3.54 7.43
N GLY A 56 13.57 -4.65 7.02
CA GLY A 56 13.41 -5.15 5.66
C GLY A 56 12.20 -6.05 5.44
N ARG A 57 11.79 -6.81 6.46
CA ARG A 57 10.73 -7.80 6.29
C ARG A 57 9.35 -7.20 6.49
N PRO A 58 8.35 -7.58 5.68
CA PRO A 58 6.99 -7.06 5.84
C PRO A 58 6.42 -7.21 7.25
N ARG A 59 6.61 -8.36 7.89
CA ARG A 59 6.13 -8.59 9.26
C ARG A 59 6.74 -7.59 10.24
N ASP A 60 8.03 -7.33 10.11
CA ASP A 60 8.74 -6.41 10.99
C ASP A 60 8.34 -4.96 10.72
N ILE A 61 8.15 -4.61 9.45
CA ILE A 61 7.61 -3.29 9.07
C ILE A 61 6.23 -3.09 9.68
N GLN A 62 5.37 -4.09 9.59
CA GLN A 62 4.03 -4.04 10.18
C GLN A 62 4.08 -3.76 11.68
N HIS A 63 4.97 -4.43 12.40
CA HIS A 63 5.14 -4.25 13.83
C HIS A 63 5.59 -2.81 14.16
N VAL A 64 6.61 -2.33 13.46
CA VAL A 64 7.15 -0.98 13.66
C VAL A 64 6.08 0.09 13.40
N LEU A 65 5.35 -0.02 12.28
CA LEU A 65 4.33 0.96 11.93
C LEU A 65 3.12 0.89 12.85
N THR A 66 2.73 -0.30 13.27
CA THR A 66 1.61 -0.47 14.22
C THR A 66 1.91 0.27 15.53
N GLU A 67 3.14 0.14 16.04
CA GLU A 67 3.54 0.86 17.24
C GLU A 67 3.71 2.35 16.99
N HIS A 68 4.31 2.72 15.86
CA HIS A 68 4.58 4.12 15.52
C HIS A 68 3.27 4.94 15.45
N TYR A 69 2.25 4.40 14.78
CA TYR A 69 0.96 5.07 14.64
C TYR A 69 -0.03 4.72 15.75
N ARG A 70 0.33 3.83 16.67
CA ARG A 70 -0.51 3.44 17.81
C ARG A 70 -1.90 2.96 17.38
N CYS A 71 -1.95 2.19 16.30
CA CYS A 71 -3.20 1.61 15.83
C CYS A 71 -3.44 0.25 16.48
N ASP A 72 -4.66 -0.28 16.33
CA ASP A 72 -5.01 -1.57 16.89
C ASP A 72 -4.23 -2.70 16.22
N PRO A 73 -3.83 -3.74 16.97
CA PRO A 73 -3.21 -4.92 16.37
C PRO A 73 -4.12 -5.51 15.28
N GLY A 74 -3.55 -5.76 14.12
CA GLY A 74 -4.29 -6.30 12.99
C GLY A 74 -5.01 -5.27 12.13
N GLN A 75 -5.09 -4.03 12.56
CA GLN A 75 -5.67 -2.96 11.72
C GLN A 75 -4.79 -2.67 10.50
N LEU A 76 -3.47 -2.75 10.66
CA LEU A 76 -2.51 -2.58 9.59
C LEU A 76 -1.88 -3.93 9.24
N ARG A 77 -1.91 -4.28 7.96
CA ARG A 77 -1.21 -5.44 7.41
C ARG A 77 -0.23 -4.97 6.35
N VAL A 78 0.99 -5.51 6.37
CA VAL A 78 2.02 -5.18 5.39
C VAL A 78 2.36 -6.44 4.61
N TYR A 79 2.36 -6.34 3.28
CA TYR A 79 2.67 -7.46 2.40
C TYR A 79 3.86 -7.13 1.51
N GLY A 80 4.68 -8.12 1.22
CA GLY A 80 5.80 -8.01 0.31
C GLY A 80 5.37 -8.09 -1.15
N GLN A 81 6.20 -7.59 -2.04
CA GLN A 81 5.88 -7.50 -3.47
C GLN A 81 5.78 -8.83 -4.19
N ASP A 82 6.29 -9.89 -3.60
CA ASP A 82 6.24 -11.24 -4.15
C ASP A 82 5.25 -12.17 -3.42
N GLU A 83 4.42 -11.63 -2.55
CA GLU A 83 3.40 -12.40 -1.82
C GLU A 83 2.12 -12.58 -2.66
N TRP A 84 2.22 -13.38 -3.70
CA TRP A 84 1.14 -13.59 -4.68
C TRP A 84 -0.13 -14.22 -4.10
N THR A 85 -0.06 -14.80 -2.91
CA THR A 85 -1.21 -15.40 -2.22
C THR A 85 -1.87 -14.45 -1.22
N ALA A 86 -1.33 -13.25 -1.06
CA ALA A 86 -1.89 -12.25 -0.15
C ALA A 86 -3.26 -11.77 -0.62
N PRO A 87 -4.14 -11.33 0.29
CA PRO A 87 -5.49 -10.88 -0.07
C PRO A 87 -5.56 -9.85 -1.21
N PRO A 88 -4.66 -8.86 -1.31
CA PRO A 88 -4.72 -7.89 -2.41
C PRO A 88 -4.59 -8.52 -3.80
N ALA A 89 -4.01 -9.71 -3.91
CA ALA A 89 -3.83 -10.41 -5.19
C ALA A 89 -5.08 -11.16 -5.64
N SER A 90 -6.13 -11.21 -4.83
CA SER A 90 -7.31 -12.04 -5.09
C SER A 90 -8.58 -11.22 -5.21
N GLY A 91 -9.32 -11.46 -6.29
CA GLY A 91 -10.63 -10.84 -6.50
C GLY A 91 -11.70 -11.29 -5.50
N SER A 92 -11.47 -12.40 -4.78
CA SER A 92 -12.41 -12.89 -3.76
C SER A 92 -12.30 -12.15 -2.44
N ALA A 93 -11.20 -11.43 -2.22
CA ALA A 93 -10.95 -10.67 -0.99
C ALA A 93 -11.00 -9.17 -1.31
N LEU A 94 -12.19 -8.68 -1.65
CA LEU A 94 -12.37 -7.30 -2.14
C LEU A 94 -11.98 -6.25 -1.12
N ALA A 95 -11.19 -5.27 -1.56
CA ALA A 95 -10.94 -4.05 -0.82
C ALA A 95 -12.05 -3.03 -1.08
N HIS A 96 -12.16 -2.03 -0.21
CA HIS A 96 -13.05 -0.90 -0.44
C HIS A 96 -12.54 -0.05 -1.60
N ALA A 97 -11.25 0.24 -1.61
CA ALA A 97 -10.56 1.01 -2.64
C ALA A 97 -9.07 0.74 -2.57
N MET A 98 -8.35 1.12 -3.61
CA MET A 98 -6.89 1.11 -3.62
C MET A 98 -6.37 2.50 -3.97
N VAL A 99 -5.37 2.95 -3.22
CA VAL A 99 -4.66 4.21 -3.48
C VAL A 99 -3.18 3.89 -3.65
N VAL A 100 -2.55 4.45 -4.67
CA VAL A 100 -1.09 4.40 -4.82
C VAL A 100 -0.57 5.82 -4.60
N CYS A 101 0.11 6.03 -3.48
CA CYS A 101 0.56 7.36 -3.06
C CYS A 101 1.90 7.27 -2.32
N PRO A 102 2.98 7.78 -2.84
CA PRO A 102 3.11 8.36 -4.18
C PRO A 102 3.18 7.26 -5.26
N CYS A 103 2.79 7.60 -6.47
CA CYS A 103 2.83 6.70 -7.63
C CYS A 103 3.81 7.22 -8.66
N THR A 104 4.87 6.46 -8.95
CA THR A 104 5.82 6.81 -10.02
C THR A 104 5.15 6.75 -11.38
N THR A 105 5.70 7.45 -12.36
CA THR A 105 5.25 7.34 -13.75
C THR A 105 5.47 5.93 -14.29
N GLY A 106 6.52 5.23 -13.82
CA GLY A 106 6.73 3.82 -14.18
C GLY A 106 5.63 2.90 -13.65
N ALA A 107 5.20 3.09 -12.40
CA ALA A 107 4.09 2.33 -11.85
C ALA A 107 2.78 2.65 -12.58
N LEU A 108 2.53 3.92 -12.89
CA LEU A 108 1.38 4.31 -13.69
C LEU A 108 1.37 3.60 -15.04
N ALA A 109 2.51 3.60 -15.74
CA ALA A 109 2.63 2.93 -17.04
C ALA A 109 2.38 1.42 -16.94
N ALA A 110 2.95 0.76 -15.93
CA ALA A 110 2.74 -0.67 -15.71
C ALA A 110 1.27 -1.00 -15.44
N ILE A 111 0.63 -0.22 -14.59
CA ILE A 111 -0.78 -0.40 -14.26
C ILE A 111 -1.66 -0.18 -15.50
N ALA A 112 -1.39 0.89 -16.24
CA ALA A 112 -2.15 1.23 -17.45
C ALA A 112 -2.04 0.16 -18.53
N ASN A 113 -0.89 -0.51 -18.62
CA ASN A 113 -0.65 -1.57 -19.61
C ASN A 113 -1.01 -2.97 -19.12
N GLY A 114 -1.51 -3.10 -17.89
CA GLY A 114 -1.92 -4.41 -17.36
C GLY A 114 -0.75 -5.31 -16.98
N ASN A 115 0.43 -4.73 -16.72
CA ASN A 115 1.55 -5.52 -16.23
C ASN A 115 1.29 -5.95 -14.78
N SER A 116 1.61 -7.20 -14.46
CA SER A 116 1.39 -7.76 -13.12
C SER A 116 2.68 -8.41 -12.63
N ASP A 117 3.74 -7.62 -12.54
CA ASP A 117 5.08 -8.12 -12.21
C ASP A 117 5.36 -8.17 -10.70
N ASN A 118 4.51 -7.55 -9.90
CA ASN A 118 4.62 -7.54 -8.45
C ASN A 118 3.23 -7.44 -7.82
N LEU A 119 3.16 -7.57 -6.51
CA LEU A 119 1.88 -7.56 -5.80
C LEU A 119 1.13 -6.24 -5.96
N LEU A 120 1.82 -5.09 -5.96
CA LEU A 120 1.18 -3.78 -6.14
C LEU A 120 0.48 -3.69 -7.50
N GLU A 121 1.16 -4.10 -8.57
CA GLU A 121 0.59 -4.10 -9.92
C GLU A 121 -0.55 -5.10 -10.04
N ARG A 122 -0.39 -6.29 -9.44
CA ARG A 122 -1.45 -7.29 -9.40
C ARG A 122 -2.67 -6.77 -8.66
N ALA A 123 -2.48 -6.12 -7.52
CA ALA A 123 -3.58 -5.56 -6.74
C ALA A 123 -4.34 -4.48 -7.53
N ALA A 124 -3.63 -3.66 -8.29
CA ALA A 124 -4.25 -2.67 -9.16
C ALA A 124 -5.10 -3.34 -10.24
N ASP A 125 -4.59 -4.39 -10.88
CA ASP A 125 -5.35 -5.17 -11.87
C ASP A 125 -6.63 -5.74 -11.27
N VAL A 126 -6.54 -6.34 -10.09
CA VAL A 126 -7.70 -6.90 -9.38
C VAL A 126 -8.70 -5.80 -9.04
N THR A 127 -8.23 -4.66 -8.57
CA THR A 127 -9.08 -3.52 -8.23
C THR A 127 -9.87 -3.04 -9.45
N LEU A 128 -9.20 -2.92 -10.59
CA LEU A 128 -9.85 -2.52 -11.85
C LEU A 128 -10.82 -3.59 -12.33
N LYS A 129 -10.42 -4.85 -12.32
CA LYS A 129 -11.27 -5.97 -12.74
C LYS A 129 -12.55 -6.05 -11.93
N GLU A 130 -12.46 -5.82 -10.63
CA GLU A 130 -13.59 -5.89 -9.72
C GLU A 130 -14.34 -4.56 -9.62
N ARG A 131 -14.01 -3.58 -10.45
CA ARG A 131 -14.65 -2.28 -10.54
C ARG A 131 -14.67 -1.51 -9.22
N ARG A 132 -13.56 -1.61 -8.47
CA ARG A 132 -13.34 -0.82 -7.27
C ARG A 132 -12.57 0.45 -7.63
N HIS A 133 -12.65 1.45 -6.77
CA HIS A 133 -11.92 2.70 -7.01
C HIS A 133 -10.43 2.47 -6.90
N LEU A 134 -9.71 2.94 -7.91
CA LEU A 134 -8.25 2.98 -7.93
C LEU A 134 -7.83 4.43 -8.10
N ILE A 135 -7.10 4.94 -7.12
CA ILE A 135 -6.63 6.33 -7.11
C ILE A 135 -5.11 6.31 -7.21
N LEU A 136 -4.57 6.98 -8.21
CA LEU A 136 -3.13 7.08 -8.42
C LEU A 136 -2.70 8.53 -8.18
N VAL A 137 -1.87 8.76 -7.15
CA VAL A 137 -1.33 10.08 -6.85
C VAL A 137 0.05 10.16 -7.48
N VAL A 138 0.09 10.59 -8.74
CA VAL A 138 1.29 10.53 -9.58
C VAL A 138 2.28 11.63 -9.21
N ARG A 139 3.53 11.21 -8.95
CA ARG A 139 4.66 12.10 -8.67
C ARG A 139 5.94 11.47 -9.21
N GLU A 140 6.92 12.29 -9.42
CA GLU A 140 8.27 11.83 -9.79
C GLU A 140 9.19 11.73 -8.57
#